data_06fe43b5acc41d869f7370a97e0f8ede
#
_entry.id   06fe43b5acc41d869f7370a97e0f8ede
#
_cell.length_a   1.000
_cell.length_b   1.000
_cell.length_c   1.000
_cell.angle_alpha   90.00
_cell.angle_beta   90.00
_cell.angle_gamma   90.00
#
_symmetry.space_group_name_H-M   'P 1'
#
loop_
_entity.id
_entity.type
_entity.pdbx_description
1 polymer ?
#
loop_
_entity_poly.entity_id
_entity_poly.type
_entity_poly.pdbx_seq_one_letter_code
_entity_poly.pdbx_strand_id
1 'polypeptide(L)'
;MNAPTAPAARTARVERNTRETRITVEVNLDGSGRAQLDTGIPFLDHMLDQVSRHGMVDLAVKAEGDLHIDAHHTVEDVGIVIGQAVAKALGDKAGLARYGHAYVPLDEALSRVVIDLSGRPGLEFHV
;
A
#
# COMPACT_ATOMS: atom_id res chain seq x y z
N MET A 1 -2.09 38.88 8.19
CA MET A 1 -2.82 37.63 7.86
C MET A 1 -1.79 36.57 7.55
N ASN A 2 -1.76 35.50 8.29
CA ASN A 2 -0.88 34.37 7.97
C ASN A 2 -1.53 33.60 6.81
N ALA A 3 -0.72 33.28 5.78
CA ALA A 3 -1.17 32.37 4.74
C ALA A 3 -1.54 31.03 5.40
N PRO A 4 -2.60 30.34 4.95
CA PRO A 4 -2.93 29.03 5.48
C PRO A 4 -1.72 28.11 5.27
N THR A 5 -1.22 27.54 6.36
CA THR A 5 -0.17 26.51 6.26
C THR A 5 -0.74 25.34 5.48
N ALA A 6 0.02 24.83 4.51
CA ALA A 6 -0.36 23.62 3.78
C ALA A 6 -0.63 22.49 4.79
N PRO A 7 -1.65 21.65 4.58
CA PRO A 7 -1.90 20.52 5.45
C PRO A 7 -0.68 19.61 5.51
N ALA A 8 -0.41 19.03 6.69
CA ALA A 8 0.69 18.10 6.86
C ALA A 8 0.49 16.88 5.93
N ALA A 9 1.59 16.37 5.35
CA ALA A 9 1.56 15.17 4.52
C ALA A 9 1.07 13.97 5.33
N ARG A 10 0.24 13.13 4.71
CA ARG A 10 -0.31 11.91 5.30
C ARG A 10 0.71 10.79 5.20
N THR A 11 1.50 10.65 6.23
CA THR A 11 2.60 9.67 6.29
C THR A 11 2.41 8.71 7.44
N ALA A 12 2.94 7.51 7.28
CA ALA A 12 3.00 6.53 8.36
C ALA A 12 4.18 5.58 8.17
N ARG A 13 4.66 5.04 9.28
CA ARG A 13 5.61 3.94 9.33
C ARG A 13 5.05 2.85 10.23
N VAL A 14 5.09 1.61 9.76
CA VAL A 14 4.65 0.43 10.51
C VAL A 14 5.71 -0.66 10.40
N GLU A 15 5.97 -1.31 11.50
CA GLU A 15 6.83 -2.50 11.59
C GLU A 15 6.00 -3.68 12.09
N ARG A 16 6.27 -4.85 11.53
CA ARG A 16 5.72 -6.13 11.98
C ARG A 16 6.82 -7.17 11.96
N ASN A 17 7.05 -7.77 13.10
CA ASN A 17 8.01 -8.85 13.26
C ASN A 17 7.29 -10.07 13.82
N THR A 18 7.36 -11.18 13.10
CA THR A 18 6.83 -12.49 13.50
C THR A 18 7.98 -13.51 13.54
N ARG A 19 7.64 -14.79 13.67
CA ARG A 19 8.63 -15.87 13.53
C ARG A 19 9.02 -16.10 12.08
N GLU A 20 8.11 -15.78 11.14
CA GLU A 20 8.27 -16.02 9.71
C GLU A 20 8.77 -14.80 8.95
N THR A 21 8.48 -13.57 9.41
CA THR A 21 8.75 -12.35 8.67
C THR A 21 9.22 -11.20 9.54
N ARG A 22 9.99 -10.30 8.93
CA ARG A 22 10.34 -8.97 9.46
C ARG A 22 10.02 -7.95 8.38
N ILE A 23 9.08 -7.06 8.67
CA ILE A 23 8.57 -6.14 7.66
C ILE A 23 8.54 -4.73 8.21
N THR A 24 9.01 -3.79 7.39
CA THR A 24 8.87 -2.36 7.60
C THR A 24 8.22 -1.74 6.37
N VAL A 25 7.20 -0.94 6.58
CA VAL A 25 6.55 -0.16 5.53
C VAL A 25 6.51 1.30 5.93
N GLU A 26 6.92 2.17 5.02
CA GLU A 26 6.71 3.61 5.09
C GLU A 26 5.86 4.07 3.91
N VAL A 27 4.87 4.90 4.18
CA VAL A 27 3.98 5.44 3.15
C VAL A 27 3.84 6.94 3.29
N ASN A 28 3.80 7.63 2.15
CA ASN A 28 3.35 9.01 2.05
C ASN A 28 2.25 9.07 0.98
N LEU A 29 1.00 9.26 1.42
CA LEU A 29 -0.16 9.33 0.52
C LEU A 29 -0.17 10.63 -0.30
N ASP A 30 0.58 11.63 0.10
CA ASP A 30 0.76 12.91 -0.59
C ASP A 30 2.13 12.99 -1.28
N GLY A 31 2.65 11.84 -1.72
CA GLY A 31 3.94 11.68 -2.35
C GLY A 31 3.97 12.04 -3.84
N SER A 32 5.02 11.61 -4.49
CA SER A 32 5.29 11.85 -5.91
C SER A 32 5.46 10.57 -6.74
N GLY A 33 5.19 9.41 -6.15
CA GLY A 33 5.32 8.11 -6.82
C GLY A 33 6.71 7.51 -6.71
N ARG A 34 7.44 7.78 -5.64
CA ARG A 34 8.75 7.18 -5.36
C ARG A 34 8.59 5.85 -4.65
N ALA A 35 9.30 4.83 -5.13
CA ALA A 35 9.29 3.51 -4.54
C ALA A 35 10.70 3.08 -4.11
N GLN A 36 10.79 2.44 -2.94
CA GLN A 36 11.97 1.73 -2.44
C GLN A 36 11.49 0.36 -1.97
N LEU A 37 11.72 -0.67 -2.76
CA LEU A 37 11.09 -1.97 -2.58
C LEU A 37 12.14 -3.06 -2.50
N ASP A 38 12.09 -3.83 -1.42
CA ASP A 38 12.97 -4.96 -1.15
C ASP A 38 12.18 -6.02 -0.36
N THR A 39 11.36 -6.79 -1.07
CA THR A 39 10.57 -7.87 -0.46
C THR A 39 11.21 -9.25 -0.61
N GLY A 40 12.24 -9.36 -1.42
CA GLY A 40 12.82 -10.64 -1.82
C GLY A 40 12.00 -11.38 -2.89
N ILE A 41 10.87 -10.81 -3.32
CA ILE A 41 10.01 -11.36 -4.38
C ILE A 41 9.96 -10.35 -5.52
N PRO A 42 10.74 -10.55 -6.61
CA PRO A 42 10.90 -9.54 -7.66
C PRO A 42 9.60 -9.11 -8.31
N PHE A 43 8.66 -10.03 -8.53
CA PHE A 43 7.37 -9.70 -9.13
C PHE A 43 6.49 -8.85 -8.20
N LEU A 44 6.52 -9.10 -6.89
CA LEU A 44 5.83 -8.28 -5.91
C LEU A 44 6.41 -6.86 -5.86
N ASP A 45 7.74 -6.73 -5.89
CA ASP A 45 8.40 -5.43 -5.96
C ASP A 45 7.97 -4.66 -7.21
N HIS A 46 7.92 -5.34 -8.37
CA HIS A 46 7.45 -4.73 -9.61
C HIS A 46 5.99 -4.25 -9.51
N MET A 47 5.10 -5.05 -8.95
CA MET A 47 3.68 -4.67 -8.78
C MET A 47 3.51 -3.51 -7.80
N LEU A 48 4.23 -3.50 -6.69
CA LEU A 48 4.19 -2.39 -5.73
C LEU A 48 4.79 -1.09 -6.32
N ASP A 49 5.81 -1.19 -7.18
CA ASP A 49 6.32 -0.04 -7.93
C ASP A 49 5.23 0.57 -8.83
N GLN A 50 4.40 -0.26 -9.47
CA GLN A 50 3.27 0.25 -10.27
C GLN A 50 2.24 0.97 -9.39
N VAL A 51 1.91 0.42 -8.22
CA VAL A 51 1.01 1.08 -7.27
C VAL A 51 1.55 2.45 -6.85
N SER A 52 2.81 2.52 -6.48
CA SER A 52 3.48 3.76 -6.10
C SER A 52 3.46 4.78 -7.25
N ARG A 53 3.95 4.37 -8.40
CA ARG A 53 4.15 5.24 -9.57
C ARG A 53 2.84 5.78 -10.13
N HIS A 54 1.84 4.93 -10.32
CA HIS A 54 0.56 5.31 -10.90
C HIS A 54 -0.39 5.94 -9.88
N GLY A 55 -0.27 5.56 -8.61
CA GLY A 55 -1.04 6.16 -7.53
C GLY A 55 -0.46 7.46 -6.98
N MET A 56 0.74 7.86 -7.42
CA MET A 56 1.46 9.02 -6.90
C MET A 56 1.68 8.98 -5.38
N VAL A 57 1.85 7.78 -4.85
CA VAL A 57 2.11 7.50 -3.44
C VAL A 57 3.57 7.13 -3.27
N ASP A 58 4.26 7.71 -2.30
CA ASP A 58 5.60 7.21 -1.97
C ASP A 58 5.48 5.99 -1.07
N LEU A 59 6.18 4.93 -1.43
CA LEU A 59 6.12 3.63 -0.76
C LEU A 59 7.51 3.05 -0.57
N ALA A 60 7.90 2.82 0.68
CA ALA A 60 9.09 2.06 1.00
C ALA A 60 8.69 0.78 1.73
N VAL A 61 9.11 -0.37 1.21
CA VAL A 61 8.84 -1.69 1.77
C VAL A 61 10.14 -2.47 1.88
N LYS A 62 10.46 -2.90 3.08
CA LYS A 62 11.51 -3.88 3.32
C LYS A 62 10.90 -5.09 4.01
N ALA A 63 11.10 -6.26 3.44
CA ALA A 63 10.65 -7.52 4.00
C ALA A 63 11.75 -8.57 3.96
N GLU A 64 11.93 -9.25 5.07
CA GLU A 64 12.73 -10.47 5.18
C GLU A 64 11.79 -11.57 5.65
N GLY A 65 11.54 -12.55 4.83
CA GLY A 65 10.62 -13.65 5.11
C GLY A 65 11.24 -15.02 4.86
N ASP A 66 10.49 -16.04 5.22
CA ASP A 66 10.84 -17.44 5.09
C ASP A 66 10.63 -17.98 3.65
N LEU A 67 11.18 -17.28 2.67
CA LEU A 67 11.04 -17.58 1.24
C LEU A 67 11.55 -18.98 0.85
N HIS A 68 12.37 -19.60 1.72
CA HIS A 68 12.81 -20.99 1.53
C HIS A 68 11.67 -22.01 1.70
N ILE A 69 10.58 -21.62 2.35
CA ILE A 69 9.35 -22.41 2.43
C ILE A 69 8.48 -22.12 1.21
N ASP A 70 8.01 -20.89 1.08
CA ASP A 70 7.38 -20.32 -0.10
C ASP A 70 7.17 -18.80 0.08
N ALA A 71 6.47 -18.16 -0.84
CA ALA A 71 6.22 -16.72 -0.77
C ALA A 71 5.00 -16.34 0.10
N HIS A 72 4.21 -17.29 0.60
CA HIS A 72 2.91 -17.07 1.23
C HIS A 72 3.00 -16.08 2.39
N HIS A 73 3.80 -16.39 3.40
CA HIS A 73 3.89 -15.55 4.61
C HIS A 73 4.39 -14.14 4.29
N THR A 74 5.38 -14.02 3.41
CA THR A 74 5.93 -12.72 3.03
C THR A 74 4.89 -11.86 2.31
N VAL A 75 4.18 -12.40 1.32
CA VAL A 75 3.15 -11.68 0.57
C VAL A 75 1.99 -11.25 1.48
N GLU A 76 1.49 -12.17 2.30
CA GLU A 76 0.41 -11.91 3.25
C GLU A 76 0.78 -10.80 4.22
N ASP A 77 1.93 -10.93 4.88
CA ASP A 77 2.37 -9.96 5.89
C ASP A 77 2.73 -8.60 5.30
N VAL A 78 3.31 -8.54 4.11
CA VAL A 78 3.52 -7.27 3.37
C VAL A 78 2.17 -6.57 3.12
N GLY A 79 1.17 -7.31 2.65
CA GLY A 79 -0.18 -6.79 2.44
C GLY A 79 -0.82 -6.24 3.72
N ILE A 80 -0.70 -6.98 4.82
CA ILE A 80 -1.20 -6.56 6.14
C ILE A 80 -0.53 -5.24 6.57
N VAL A 81 0.80 -5.17 6.48
CA VAL A 81 1.55 -3.98 6.96
C VAL A 81 1.30 -2.77 6.08
N ILE A 82 1.19 -2.93 4.75
CA ILE A 82 0.80 -1.84 3.84
C ILE A 82 -0.59 -1.32 4.23
N GLY A 83 -1.57 -2.20 4.44
CA GLY A 83 -2.91 -1.81 4.87
C GLY A 83 -2.92 -1.05 6.19
N GLN A 84 -2.14 -1.50 7.17
CA GLN A 84 -1.98 -0.82 8.46
C GLN A 84 -1.32 0.56 8.30
N ALA A 85 -0.29 0.67 7.45
CA ALA A 85 0.38 1.94 7.19
C ALA A 85 -0.55 2.95 6.51
N VAL A 86 -1.33 2.52 5.52
CA VAL A 86 -2.34 3.35 4.86
C VAL A 86 -3.40 3.81 5.85
N ALA A 87 -3.95 2.91 6.66
CA ALA A 87 -4.94 3.25 7.68
C ALA A 87 -4.41 4.28 8.69
N LYS A 88 -3.16 4.10 9.13
CA LYS A 88 -2.49 5.04 10.04
C LYS A 88 -2.26 6.41 9.39
N ALA A 89 -1.86 6.46 8.13
CA ALA A 89 -1.65 7.70 7.39
C ALA A 89 -2.95 8.47 7.13
N LEU A 90 -4.07 7.77 6.94
CA LEU A 90 -5.40 8.37 6.75
C LEU A 90 -5.94 9.01 8.02
N GLY A 91 -5.51 8.57 9.20
CA GLY A 91 -5.95 9.10 10.49
C GLY A 91 -7.47 8.98 10.67
N ASP A 92 -8.12 10.08 11.02
CA ASP A 92 -9.58 10.14 11.24
C ASP A 92 -10.39 10.20 9.94
N LYS A 93 -9.73 10.21 8.80
CA LYS A 93 -10.30 10.30 7.44
C LYS A 93 -11.11 11.58 7.17
N ALA A 94 -10.92 12.63 7.97
CA ALA A 94 -11.56 13.92 7.73
C ALA A 94 -11.17 14.50 6.37
N GLY A 95 -12.14 14.94 5.58
CA GLY A 95 -11.91 15.52 4.25
C GLY A 95 -11.50 14.54 3.16
N LEU A 96 -11.54 13.23 3.44
CA LEU A 96 -11.16 12.19 2.49
C LEU A 96 -12.24 11.97 1.43
N ALA A 97 -11.83 11.80 0.17
CA ALA A 97 -12.68 11.19 -0.85
C ALA A 97 -12.82 9.69 -0.51
N ARG A 98 -13.98 9.27 -0.01
CA ARG A 98 -14.19 7.98 0.62
C ARG A 98 -13.96 6.79 -0.31
N TYR A 99 -14.39 6.87 -1.56
CA TYR A 99 -14.28 5.77 -2.51
C TYR A 99 -13.72 6.23 -3.85
N GLY A 100 -13.11 5.28 -4.55
CA GLY A 100 -12.56 5.45 -5.89
C GLY A 100 -12.53 4.16 -6.65
N HIS A 101 -12.28 4.25 -7.95
CA HIS A 101 -12.19 3.08 -8.81
C HIS A 101 -11.20 3.30 -9.95
N ALA A 102 -10.74 2.20 -10.52
CA ALA A 102 -9.95 2.19 -11.73
C ALA A 102 -10.25 0.96 -12.59
N TYR A 103 -10.16 1.14 -13.90
CA TYR A 103 -10.19 0.09 -14.90
C TYR A 103 -8.84 0.07 -15.60
N VAL A 104 -8.17 -1.06 -15.60
CA VAL A 104 -6.84 -1.21 -16.23
C VAL A 104 -6.87 -2.37 -17.20
N PRO A 105 -6.75 -2.11 -18.52
CA PRO A 105 -6.68 -3.16 -19.52
C PRO A 105 -5.22 -3.61 -19.74
N LEU A 106 -5.07 -4.87 -20.10
CA LEU A 106 -3.86 -5.42 -20.70
C LEU A 106 -4.28 -6.49 -21.70
N ASP A 107 -4.13 -6.20 -23.00
CA ASP A 107 -4.62 -7.03 -24.09
C ASP A 107 -6.09 -7.44 -23.88
N GLU A 108 -6.39 -8.74 -23.76
CA GLU A 108 -7.74 -9.25 -23.50
C GLU A 108 -8.14 -9.18 -22.01
N ALA A 109 -7.20 -8.94 -21.11
CA ALA A 109 -7.49 -8.87 -19.69
C ALA A 109 -7.98 -7.48 -19.26
N LEU A 110 -8.93 -7.45 -18.36
CA LEU A 110 -9.44 -6.23 -17.75
C LEU A 110 -9.48 -6.37 -16.23
N SER A 111 -8.74 -5.51 -15.55
CA SER A 111 -8.84 -5.37 -14.10
C SER A 111 -9.76 -4.22 -13.74
N ARG A 112 -10.69 -4.46 -12.82
CA ARG A 112 -11.55 -3.44 -12.22
C ARG A 112 -11.36 -3.47 -10.71
N VAL A 113 -10.99 -2.36 -10.14
CA VAL A 113 -10.80 -2.22 -8.70
C VAL A 113 -11.67 -1.07 -8.19
N VAL A 114 -12.40 -1.31 -7.12
CA VAL A 114 -13.17 -0.30 -6.39
C VAL A 114 -12.74 -0.37 -4.92
N ILE A 115 -12.39 0.77 -4.34
CA ILE A 115 -12.03 0.87 -2.94
C ILE A 115 -13.00 1.81 -2.24
N ASP A 116 -13.58 1.35 -1.13
CA ASP A 116 -14.37 2.17 -0.21
C ASP A 116 -13.70 2.19 1.17
N LEU A 117 -13.22 3.34 1.58
CA LEU A 117 -12.56 3.54 2.88
C LEU A 117 -13.58 3.77 4.00
N SER A 118 -14.57 2.88 4.09
CA SER A 118 -15.70 3.00 5.02
C SER A 118 -15.35 2.79 6.50
N GLY A 119 -14.19 2.19 6.79
CA GLY A 119 -13.82 1.74 8.13
C GLY A 119 -14.39 0.36 8.50
N ARG A 120 -15.15 -0.28 7.61
CA ARG A 120 -15.64 -1.66 7.76
C ARG A 120 -14.86 -2.57 6.81
N PRO A 121 -14.28 -3.69 7.30
CA PRO A 121 -13.58 -4.63 6.42
C PRO A 121 -14.56 -5.35 5.49
N GLY A 122 -14.14 -5.59 4.27
CA GLY A 122 -14.88 -6.35 3.28
C GLY A 122 -14.04 -6.57 2.04
N LEU A 123 -14.24 -7.70 1.38
CA LEU A 123 -13.55 -8.05 0.14
C LEU A 123 -14.50 -8.80 -0.78
N GLU A 124 -14.70 -8.27 -1.99
CA GLU A 124 -15.26 -8.97 -3.12
C GLU A 124 -14.11 -9.23 -4.11
N PHE A 125 -13.85 -10.51 -4.40
CA PHE A 125 -12.69 -10.92 -5.21
C PHE A 125 -13.11 -11.96 -6.24
N HIS A 126 -12.97 -11.59 -7.51
CA HIS A 126 -13.34 -12.42 -8.67
C HIS A 126 -12.19 -12.42 -9.67
N VAL A 127 -11.51 -13.55 -9.84
CA VAL A 127 -10.38 -13.78 -10.77
C VAL A 127 -10.46 -15.14 -11.45
#